data_786909f506880da4926f0b402e95c26d
#
_entry.id   786909f506880da4926f0b402e95c26d
#
_cell.length_a   1.000
_cell.length_b   1.000
_cell.length_c   1.000
_cell.angle_alpha   90.00
_cell.angle_beta   90.00
_cell.angle_gamma   90.00
#
_symmetry.space_group_name_H-M   'P 1'
#
loop_
_entity.id
_entity.type
_entity.pdbx_description
1 polymer ?
#
loop_
_entity_poly.entity_id
_entity_poly.type
_entity_poly.pdbx_seq_one_letter_code
_entity_poly.pdbx_strand_id
1 'polypeptide(L)'
;MFWADRGGYTSNLDLAEAFTLEEAQRLFKIRHTDVPLCKEFVDELATVRVDHQYLVDSGEKSDCHEYVICINGDWDGNDVYWLSQFGFSDINYNTATIFSYQDALDIQSLGVGINTTIYAKPDIDAIARRTFQATKVNERRMITAAGIRKPKRPRTRQTTGKTRGNCPHCGCITWGFNPYENYSCAEQYSERNGLSFVVSDTCEDLKASKARRKQTKIKGERTC
;
A
#
# COMPACT_ATOMS: atom_id res chain seq x y z
N MET A 1 6.22 -9.66 2.42
CA MET A 1 6.58 -10.90 3.13
C MET A 1 5.38 -11.37 3.93
N PHE A 2 5.21 -12.70 4.07
CA PHE A 2 4.12 -13.37 4.76
C PHE A 2 4.65 -14.03 6.04
N TRP A 3 3.79 -14.30 6.99
CA TRP A 3 4.12 -15.20 8.08
C TRP A 3 4.26 -16.61 7.53
N ALA A 4 5.30 -17.32 7.94
CA ALA A 4 5.57 -18.67 7.49
C ALA A 4 4.95 -19.69 8.45
N ASP A 5 4.42 -20.78 7.91
CA ASP A 5 3.76 -21.87 8.66
C ASP A 5 4.63 -22.45 9.79
N ARG A 6 5.95 -22.45 9.63
CA ARG A 6 6.92 -22.93 10.64
C ARG A 6 7.57 -21.84 11.47
N GLY A 7 6.98 -20.62 11.46
CA GLY A 7 7.50 -19.44 12.13
C GLY A 7 8.45 -18.62 11.26
N GLY A 8 8.58 -17.32 11.60
CA GLY A 8 9.34 -16.36 10.81
C GLY A 8 8.56 -15.77 9.63
N TYR A 9 9.29 -15.34 8.60
CA TYR A 9 8.72 -14.69 7.42
C TYR A 9 9.19 -15.37 6.15
N THR A 10 8.30 -15.43 5.14
CA THR A 10 8.59 -15.96 3.82
C THR A 10 8.11 -15.01 2.73
N SER A 11 8.75 -15.04 1.56
CA SER A 11 8.26 -14.44 0.33
C SER A 11 7.54 -15.43 -0.57
N ASN A 12 7.59 -16.73 -0.22
CA ASN A 12 6.90 -17.79 -0.94
C ASN A 12 5.48 -17.95 -0.38
N LEU A 13 4.48 -17.76 -1.24
CA LEU A 13 3.07 -17.84 -0.87
C LEU A 13 2.66 -19.26 -0.46
N ASP A 14 3.28 -20.29 -1.04
CA ASP A 14 2.98 -21.68 -0.74
C ASP A 14 3.47 -22.13 0.65
N LEU A 15 4.39 -21.37 1.23
CA LEU A 15 4.89 -21.55 2.60
C LEU A 15 4.25 -20.57 3.60
N ALA A 16 3.29 -19.75 3.14
CA ALA A 16 2.61 -18.78 4.00
C ALA A 16 1.63 -19.49 4.94
N GLU A 17 1.58 -19.03 6.18
CA GLU A 17 0.65 -19.55 7.18
C GLU A 17 -0.79 -19.15 6.83
N ALA A 18 -1.68 -20.13 6.82
CA ALA A 18 -3.11 -19.93 6.58
C ALA A 18 -3.85 -19.96 7.92
N PHE A 19 -4.68 -18.95 8.15
CA PHE A 19 -5.45 -18.78 9.38
C PHE A 19 -6.94 -18.96 9.12
N THR A 20 -7.66 -19.45 10.12
CA THR A 20 -9.11 -19.36 10.14
C THR A 20 -9.55 -17.89 10.27
N LEU A 21 -10.82 -17.62 9.92
CA LEU A 21 -11.37 -16.27 10.03
C LEU A 21 -11.28 -15.70 11.46
N GLU A 22 -11.57 -16.56 12.47
CA GLU A 22 -11.52 -16.18 13.87
C GLU A 22 -10.11 -15.83 14.33
N GLU A 23 -9.13 -16.64 13.95
CA GLU A 23 -7.71 -16.42 14.27
C GLU A 23 -7.19 -15.16 13.60
N ALA A 24 -7.43 -15.01 12.29
CA ALA A 24 -7.05 -13.82 11.54
C ALA A 24 -7.69 -12.53 12.13
N GLN A 25 -8.97 -12.60 12.52
CA GLN A 25 -9.64 -11.49 13.19
C GLN A 25 -9.02 -11.16 14.55
N ARG A 26 -8.64 -12.19 15.33
CA ARG A 26 -7.98 -12.00 16.63
C ARG A 26 -6.60 -11.37 16.47
N LEU A 27 -5.78 -11.89 15.55
CA LEU A 27 -4.44 -11.38 15.29
C LEU A 27 -4.48 -9.94 14.79
N PHE A 28 -5.38 -9.63 13.87
CA PHE A 28 -5.55 -8.28 13.34
C PHE A 28 -6.00 -7.25 14.39
N LYS A 29 -6.73 -7.66 15.44
CA LYS A 29 -7.05 -6.79 16.59
C LYS A 29 -5.82 -6.46 17.43
N ILE A 30 -4.88 -7.40 17.54
CA ILE A 30 -3.65 -7.24 18.34
C ILE A 30 -2.62 -6.44 17.55
N ARG A 31 -2.42 -6.77 16.27
CA ARG A 31 -1.41 -6.16 15.38
C ARG A 31 -2.05 -5.73 14.07
N HIS A 32 -2.61 -4.51 14.06
CA HIS A 32 -3.27 -3.96 12.85
C HIS A 32 -2.30 -3.55 11.74
N THR A 33 -1.01 -3.66 11.95
CA THR A 33 0.02 -3.53 10.91
C THR A 33 0.13 -4.78 10.04
N ASP A 34 -0.28 -5.94 10.56
CA ASP A 34 -0.23 -7.21 9.87
C ASP A 34 -1.59 -7.40 9.17
N VAL A 35 -1.62 -7.06 7.89
CA VAL A 35 -2.87 -7.04 7.11
C VAL A 35 -3.24 -8.46 6.70
N PRO A 36 -4.41 -8.98 7.11
CA PRO A 36 -4.89 -10.27 6.63
C PRO A 36 -5.30 -10.18 5.16
N LEU A 37 -4.89 -11.16 4.39
CA LEU A 37 -5.15 -11.26 2.97
C LEU A 37 -6.15 -12.39 2.69
N CYS A 38 -7.08 -12.17 1.78
CA CYS A 38 -7.98 -13.21 1.31
C CYS A 38 -7.23 -14.13 0.35
N LYS A 39 -7.22 -15.43 0.66
CA LYS A 39 -6.42 -16.43 -0.08
C LYS A 39 -6.80 -16.46 -1.56
N GLU A 40 -8.08 -16.48 -1.88
CA GLU A 40 -8.57 -16.56 -3.25
C GLU A 40 -8.09 -15.37 -4.10
N PHE A 41 -8.15 -14.15 -3.57
CA PHE A 41 -7.66 -12.96 -4.27
C PHE A 41 -6.15 -12.92 -4.41
N VAL A 42 -5.44 -13.47 -3.44
CA VAL A 42 -3.98 -13.54 -3.48
C VAL A 42 -3.54 -14.57 -4.52
N ASP A 43 -4.22 -15.71 -4.58
CA ASP A 43 -3.96 -16.75 -5.58
C ASP A 43 -4.18 -16.25 -7.02
N GLU A 44 -5.18 -15.39 -7.25
CA GLU A 44 -5.40 -14.72 -8.55
C GLU A 44 -4.29 -13.72 -8.94
N LEU A 45 -3.67 -13.08 -7.96
CA LEU A 45 -2.61 -12.09 -8.18
C LEU A 45 -1.21 -12.73 -8.26
N ALA A 46 -1.07 -13.95 -7.78
CA ALA A 46 0.22 -14.60 -7.66
C ALA A 46 0.80 -14.97 -9.02
N THR A 47 2.09 -14.68 -9.17
CA THR A 47 2.92 -15.11 -10.31
C THR A 47 4.11 -15.89 -9.78
N VAL A 48 4.68 -16.76 -10.61
CA VAL A 48 5.92 -17.46 -10.27
C VAL A 48 7.11 -16.56 -10.55
N ARG A 49 7.97 -16.38 -9.54
CA ARG A 49 9.13 -15.49 -9.61
C ARG A 49 10.35 -16.15 -9.00
N VAL A 50 11.51 -15.63 -9.35
CA VAL A 50 12.80 -16.10 -8.86
C VAL A 50 13.58 -14.95 -8.25
N ASP A 51 13.99 -15.12 -7.01
CA ASP A 51 14.80 -14.15 -6.28
C ASP A 51 16.28 -14.31 -6.66
N HIS A 52 16.92 -13.21 -7.06
CA HIS A 52 18.33 -13.21 -7.48
C HIS A 52 19.28 -13.73 -6.40
N GLN A 53 18.91 -13.64 -5.11
CA GLN A 53 19.74 -14.09 -3.99
C GLN A 53 19.87 -15.63 -3.93
N TYR A 54 18.99 -16.35 -4.59
CA TYR A 54 18.97 -17.82 -4.62
C TYR A 54 19.42 -18.38 -5.96
N LEU A 55 19.83 -17.53 -6.91
CA LEU A 55 20.34 -18.00 -8.20
C LEU A 55 21.57 -18.89 -7.96
N VAL A 56 21.61 -19.98 -8.70
CA VAL A 56 22.67 -20.98 -8.66
C VAL A 56 23.73 -20.71 -9.73
N ASP A 57 24.75 -21.55 -9.80
CA ASP A 57 25.76 -21.46 -10.83
C ASP A 57 25.16 -21.60 -12.24
N SER A 58 25.58 -20.70 -13.14
CA SER A 58 25.17 -20.67 -14.54
C SER A 58 26.06 -21.57 -15.40
N GLY A 59 25.56 -21.94 -16.57
CA GLY A 59 26.30 -22.65 -17.58
C GLY A 59 25.73 -24.02 -17.96
N GLU A 60 26.46 -24.72 -18.84
CA GLU A 60 26.05 -26.02 -19.33
C GLU A 60 26.13 -27.09 -18.25
N LYS A 61 25.10 -27.95 -18.19
CA LYS A 61 25.02 -29.13 -17.34
C LYS A 61 24.81 -30.37 -18.17
N SER A 62 25.61 -31.41 -17.91
CA SER A 62 25.62 -32.67 -18.71
C SER A 62 24.26 -33.37 -18.77
N ASP A 63 23.46 -33.19 -17.74
CA ASP A 63 22.19 -33.89 -17.57
C ASP A 63 20.95 -32.99 -17.83
N CYS A 64 21.20 -31.80 -18.42
CA CYS A 64 20.13 -30.83 -18.69
C CYS A 64 19.99 -30.53 -20.17
N HIS A 65 18.78 -30.52 -20.67
CA HIS A 65 18.44 -30.16 -22.06
C HIS A 65 17.58 -28.91 -22.17
N GLU A 66 17.07 -28.39 -21.04
CA GLU A 66 16.19 -27.23 -20.99
C GLU A 66 16.88 -26.09 -20.24
N TYR A 67 17.00 -24.96 -20.91
CA TYR A 67 17.64 -23.76 -20.38
C TYR A 67 16.73 -22.56 -20.49
N VAL A 68 16.93 -21.60 -19.59
CA VAL A 68 16.23 -20.30 -19.55
C VAL A 68 17.24 -19.16 -19.48
N ILE A 69 16.89 -18.03 -20.04
CA ILE A 69 17.76 -16.86 -20.11
C ILE A 69 17.25 -15.80 -19.13
N CYS A 70 18.08 -15.48 -18.15
CA CYS A 70 17.88 -14.36 -17.22
C CYS A 70 18.45 -13.07 -17.81
N ILE A 71 17.74 -11.97 -17.66
CA ILE A 71 18.18 -10.64 -18.04
C ILE A 71 18.76 -9.96 -16.81
N ASN A 72 20.05 -9.64 -16.88
CA ASN A 72 20.79 -9.03 -15.79
C ASN A 72 20.65 -7.50 -15.80
N GLY A 73 20.67 -6.92 -14.60
CA GLY A 73 20.67 -5.47 -14.43
C GLY A 73 19.30 -4.86 -14.17
N ASP A 74 18.24 -5.60 -14.43
CA ASP A 74 16.87 -5.19 -14.12
C ASP A 74 16.28 -6.12 -13.06
N TRP A 75 15.70 -5.53 -12.00
CA TRP A 75 15.03 -6.25 -10.92
C TRP A 75 13.73 -5.54 -10.53
N ASP A 76 12.76 -6.31 -10.11
CA ASP A 76 11.57 -5.82 -9.41
C ASP A 76 11.63 -6.26 -7.94
N GLY A 77 12.17 -5.42 -7.09
CA GLY A 77 12.58 -5.80 -5.75
C GLY A 77 13.79 -6.72 -5.80
N ASN A 78 13.63 -7.99 -5.42
CA ASN A 78 14.67 -9.01 -5.51
C ASN A 78 14.46 -9.95 -6.71
N ASP A 79 13.36 -9.82 -7.44
CA ASP A 79 12.98 -10.78 -8.48
C ASP A 79 13.60 -10.40 -9.83
N VAL A 80 14.13 -11.40 -10.53
CA VAL A 80 14.79 -11.25 -11.82
C VAL A 80 13.81 -11.32 -12.98
N TYR A 81 14.23 -10.77 -14.13
CA TYR A 81 13.50 -10.84 -15.39
C TYR A 81 14.02 -11.98 -16.28
N TRP A 82 13.11 -12.59 -17.01
CA TRP A 82 13.37 -13.69 -17.93
C TRP A 82 13.05 -13.30 -19.35
N LEU A 83 13.77 -13.87 -20.30
CA LEU A 83 13.43 -13.73 -21.71
C LEU A 83 12.16 -14.55 -22.01
N SER A 84 11.08 -13.84 -22.37
CA SER A 84 9.78 -14.46 -22.63
C SER A 84 9.60 -14.87 -24.08
N GLN A 85 8.57 -15.68 -24.34
CA GLN A 85 8.17 -16.18 -25.68
C GLN A 85 7.98 -15.09 -26.73
N PHE A 86 7.74 -13.85 -26.30
CA PHE A 86 7.52 -12.71 -27.20
C PHE A 86 8.78 -11.88 -27.45
N GLY A 87 9.95 -12.35 -26.99
CA GLY A 87 11.21 -11.62 -27.09
C GLY A 87 11.34 -10.41 -26.15
N PHE A 88 10.40 -10.27 -25.22
CA PHE A 88 10.42 -9.23 -24.20
C PHE A 88 10.82 -9.81 -22.85
N SER A 89 11.31 -8.95 -21.95
CA SER A 89 11.54 -9.33 -20.56
C SER A 89 10.22 -9.46 -19.81
N ASP A 90 10.08 -10.55 -19.03
CA ASP A 90 8.97 -10.74 -18.12
C ASP A 90 9.49 -11.21 -16.76
N ILE A 91 8.88 -10.72 -15.70
CA ILE A 91 9.19 -11.12 -14.34
C ILE A 91 8.51 -12.43 -13.94
N ASN A 92 7.47 -12.83 -14.67
CA ASN A 92 6.79 -14.09 -14.46
C ASN A 92 7.58 -15.23 -15.10
N TYR A 93 8.21 -16.04 -14.28
CA TYR A 93 9.02 -17.17 -14.75
C TYR A 93 8.23 -18.18 -15.61
N ASN A 94 6.93 -18.33 -15.41
CA ASN A 94 6.11 -19.24 -16.23
C ASN A 94 6.01 -18.82 -17.71
N THR A 95 6.33 -17.56 -18.02
CA THR A 95 6.35 -17.06 -19.40
C THR A 95 7.74 -17.16 -20.05
N ALA A 96 8.76 -17.61 -19.29
CA ALA A 96 10.12 -17.75 -19.78
C ALA A 96 10.17 -18.74 -20.95
N THR A 97 10.92 -18.37 -21.98
CA THR A 97 11.16 -19.27 -23.12
C THR A 97 12.19 -20.32 -22.75
N ILE A 98 11.91 -21.55 -23.13
CA ILE A 98 12.80 -22.69 -22.92
C ILE A 98 13.65 -22.86 -24.19
N PHE A 99 14.92 -23.01 -24.01
CA PHE A 99 15.92 -23.16 -25.07
C PHE A 99 16.75 -24.44 -24.90
N SER A 100 17.33 -24.94 -25.99
CA SER A 100 18.53 -25.76 -25.87
C SER A 100 19.71 -24.89 -25.43
N TYR A 101 20.77 -25.50 -24.91
CA TYR A 101 21.95 -24.73 -24.49
C TYR A 101 22.58 -23.97 -25.68
N GLN A 102 22.61 -24.59 -26.84
CA GLN A 102 23.19 -23.98 -28.05
C GLN A 102 22.34 -22.78 -28.54
N ASP A 103 21.00 -22.93 -28.57
CA ASP A 103 20.12 -21.82 -28.96
C ASP A 103 20.24 -20.63 -27.96
N ALA A 104 20.39 -20.94 -26.68
CA ALA A 104 20.60 -19.91 -25.67
C ALA A 104 21.95 -19.15 -25.85
N LEU A 105 23.01 -19.86 -26.21
CA LEU A 105 24.31 -19.25 -26.55
C LEU A 105 24.22 -18.39 -27.82
N ASP A 106 23.51 -18.86 -28.85
CA ASP A 106 23.33 -18.12 -30.07
C ASP A 106 22.58 -16.80 -29.81
N ILE A 107 21.53 -16.83 -29.00
CA ILE A 107 20.81 -15.61 -28.58
C ILE A 107 21.71 -14.67 -27.78
N GLN A 108 22.49 -15.20 -26.85
CA GLN A 108 23.44 -14.42 -26.06
C GLN A 108 24.51 -13.77 -26.95
N SER A 109 25.00 -14.48 -27.99
CA SER A 109 26.01 -14.01 -28.91
C SER A 109 25.53 -12.96 -29.91
N LEU A 110 24.23 -12.97 -30.25
CA LEU A 110 23.60 -11.97 -31.12
C LEU A 110 23.66 -10.55 -30.55
N GLY A 111 24.11 -10.40 -29.31
CA GLY A 111 24.63 -9.14 -28.76
C GLY A 111 23.62 -8.00 -28.76
N VAL A 112 22.36 -8.25 -28.44
CA VAL A 112 21.31 -7.23 -28.40
C VAL A 112 21.51 -6.25 -27.22
N GLY A 113 22.77 -6.00 -26.81
CA GLY A 113 23.13 -5.03 -25.79
C GLY A 113 22.60 -5.35 -24.38
N ILE A 114 21.98 -6.51 -24.22
CA ILE A 114 21.36 -6.95 -22.96
C ILE A 114 22.32 -7.95 -22.29
N ASN A 115 22.78 -7.63 -21.09
CA ASN A 115 23.56 -8.57 -20.30
C ASN A 115 22.64 -9.72 -19.86
N THR A 116 22.94 -10.96 -20.28
CA THR A 116 22.12 -12.14 -20.02
C THR A 116 22.95 -13.26 -19.41
N THR A 117 22.28 -14.10 -18.62
CA THR A 117 22.87 -15.32 -18.05
C THR A 117 21.96 -16.51 -18.34
N ILE A 118 22.59 -17.63 -18.73
CA ILE A 118 21.89 -18.87 -19.05
C ILE A 118 21.89 -19.79 -17.84
N TYR A 119 20.71 -20.28 -17.47
CA TYR A 119 20.55 -21.21 -16.36
C TYR A 119 19.86 -22.49 -16.80
N ALA A 120 20.23 -23.60 -16.19
CA ALA A 120 19.51 -24.85 -16.35
C ALA A 120 18.13 -24.73 -15.71
N LYS A 121 17.08 -25.03 -16.48
CA LYS A 121 15.68 -24.88 -16.03
C LYS A 121 15.37 -25.63 -14.74
N PRO A 122 15.79 -26.91 -14.55
CA PRO A 122 15.52 -27.65 -13.30
C PRO A 122 16.02 -26.97 -12.04
N ASP A 123 17.16 -26.26 -12.13
CA ASP A 123 17.72 -25.56 -10.97
C ASP A 123 16.86 -24.34 -10.60
N ILE A 124 16.37 -23.64 -11.64
CA ILE A 124 15.50 -22.48 -11.42
C ILE A 124 14.12 -22.92 -10.93
N ASP A 125 13.58 -24.02 -11.45
CA ASP A 125 12.32 -24.60 -10.96
C ASP A 125 12.38 -24.93 -9.45
N ALA A 126 13.54 -25.36 -8.95
CA ALA A 126 13.74 -25.70 -7.56
C ALA A 126 13.70 -24.48 -6.60
N ILE A 127 14.05 -23.30 -7.10
CA ILE A 127 14.10 -22.04 -6.32
C ILE A 127 12.96 -21.08 -6.65
N ALA A 128 12.20 -21.36 -7.71
CA ALA A 128 11.06 -20.56 -8.11
C ALA A 128 9.98 -20.59 -7.01
N ARG A 129 9.34 -19.44 -6.78
CA ARG A 129 8.32 -19.29 -5.76
C ARG A 129 7.11 -18.53 -6.27
N ARG A 130 5.94 -18.88 -5.78
CA ARG A 130 4.73 -18.08 -6.00
C ARG A 130 4.76 -16.85 -5.08
N THR A 131 4.60 -15.68 -5.67
CA THR A 131 4.56 -14.42 -4.93
C THR A 131 3.75 -13.38 -5.71
N PHE A 132 3.51 -12.21 -5.12
CA PHE A 132 2.86 -11.08 -5.78
C PHE A 132 3.43 -9.76 -5.27
N GLN A 133 3.24 -8.70 -6.05
CA GLN A 133 3.64 -7.36 -5.63
C GLN A 133 2.63 -6.75 -4.66
N ALA A 134 3.14 -6.23 -3.53
CA ALA A 134 2.31 -5.55 -2.53
C ALA A 134 1.55 -4.33 -3.10
N THR A 135 2.11 -3.66 -4.11
CA THR A 135 1.49 -2.53 -4.80
C THR A 135 0.21 -2.89 -5.56
N LYS A 136 0.03 -4.16 -5.94
CA LYS A 136 -1.19 -4.66 -6.59
C LYS A 136 -2.31 -4.98 -5.60
N VAL A 137 -2.03 -4.93 -4.31
CA VAL A 137 -2.97 -5.31 -3.25
C VAL A 137 -3.73 -4.09 -2.75
N ASN A 138 -5.04 -4.13 -2.86
CA ASN A 138 -5.91 -3.20 -2.15
C ASN A 138 -6.26 -3.77 -0.78
N GLU A 139 -5.56 -3.33 0.27
CA GLU A 139 -5.75 -3.80 1.65
C GLU A 139 -7.22 -3.78 2.10
N ARG A 140 -7.94 -2.72 1.76
CA ARG A 140 -9.35 -2.58 2.15
C ARG A 140 -10.21 -3.65 1.50
N ARG A 141 -9.97 -3.94 0.22
CA ARG A 141 -10.67 -5.01 -0.52
C ARG A 141 -10.35 -6.38 0.08
N MET A 142 -9.07 -6.64 0.39
CA MET A 142 -8.61 -7.90 0.99
C MET A 142 -9.27 -8.15 2.34
N ILE A 143 -9.23 -7.17 3.25
CA ILE A 143 -9.85 -7.27 4.58
C ILE A 143 -11.36 -7.51 4.48
N THR A 144 -12.04 -6.80 3.55
CA THR A 144 -13.49 -6.95 3.36
C THR A 144 -13.85 -8.31 2.78
N ALA A 145 -13.09 -8.78 1.78
CA ALA A 145 -13.29 -10.08 1.13
C ALA A 145 -13.05 -11.25 2.11
N ALA A 146 -12.04 -11.12 2.97
CA ALA A 146 -11.79 -12.08 4.03
C ALA A 146 -12.85 -12.05 5.16
N GLY A 147 -13.85 -11.17 5.09
CA GLY A 147 -14.88 -11.04 6.13
C GLY A 147 -14.38 -10.42 7.44
N ILE A 148 -13.19 -9.86 7.46
CA ILE A 148 -12.56 -9.31 8.67
C ILE A 148 -13.04 -7.89 8.94
N ARG A 149 -13.33 -7.60 10.19
CA ARG A 149 -13.76 -6.27 10.64
C ARG A 149 -12.58 -5.47 11.15
N LYS A 150 -12.34 -4.29 10.55
CA LYS A 150 -11.35 -3.36 11.09
C LYS A 150 -11.73 -2.95 12.51
N PRO A 151 -10.77 -2.97 13.46
CA PRO A 151 -11.02 -2.46 14.79
C PRO A 151 -11.42 -0.97 14.68
N LYS A 152 -12.48 -0.59 15.37
CA LYS A 152 -12.85 0.82 15.46
C LYS A 152 -11.72 1.55 16.17
N ARG A 153 -11.04 2.44 15.49
CA ARG A 153 -10.07 3.33 16.15
C ARG A 153 -10.81 4.07 17.24
N PRO A 154 -10.32 4.05 18.50
CA PRO A 154 -10.90 4.91 19.52
C PRO A 154 -10.85 6.33 18.96
N ARG A 155 -11.99 7.01 18.95
CA ARG A 155 -12.03 8.43 18.60
C ARG A 155 -11.25 9.15 19.70
N THR A 156 -10.00 9.39 19.47
CA THR A 156 -9.20 10.28 20.29
C THR A 156 -9.84 11.65 20.12
N ARG A 157 -10.62 12.06 21.10
CA ARG A 157 -11.17 13.41 21.15
C ARG A 157 -9.94 14.30 21.24
N GLN A 158 -9.60 14.97 20.14
CA GLN A 158 -8.59 16.00 20.18
C GLN A 158 -9.10 17.07 21.17
N THR A 159 -8.60 17.02 22.37
CA THR A 159 -8.79 18.10 23.33
C THR A 159 -7.91 19.23 22.83
N THR A 160 -8.51 20.22 22.21
CA THR A 160 -7.81 21.42 21.73
C THR A 160 -7.26 22.29 22.87
N GLY A 161 -7.43 21.84 24.12
CA GLY A 161 -7.15 22.64 25.31
C GLY A 161 -8.19 23.76 25.55
N LYS A 162 -9.14 23.94 24.61
CA LYS A 162 -10.18 24.96 24.73
C LYS A 162 -11.39 24.44 25.51
N THR A 163 -11.88 25.24 26.40
CA THR A 163 -13.12 25.02 27.13
C THR A 163 -14.29 25.70 26.44
N ARG A 164 -15.46 25.10 26.58
CA ARG A 164 -16.73 25.66 26.07
C ARG A 164 -17.22 26.76 26.99
N GLY A 165 -17.50 27.92 26.42
CA GLY A 165 -18.20 29.04 27.08
C GLY A 165 -19.36 29.54 26.25
N ASN A 166 -19.99 30.62 26.71
CA ASN A 166 -21.02 31.34 25.96
C ASN A 166 -20.58 32.79 25.76
N CYS A 167 -20.80 33.31 24.56
CA CYS A 167 -20.57 34.72 24.27
C CYS A 167 -21.40 35.61 25.22
N PRO A 168 -20.79 36.57 25.94
CA PRO A 168 -21.51 37.43 26.87
C PRO A 168 -22.54 38.34 26.20
N HIS A 169 -22.41 38.61 24.89
CA HIS A 169 -23.29 39.52 24.16
C HIS A 169 -24.50 38.82 23.50
N CYS A 170 -24.31 37.59 23.01
CA CYS A 170 -25.37 36.93 22.23
C CYS A 170 -25.66 35.48 22.68
N GLY A 171 -25.02 34.98 23.73
CA GLY A 171 -25.21 33.62 24.24
C GLY A 171 -24.76 32.47 23.35
N CYS A 172 -24.18 32.75 22.15
CA CYS A 172 -23.68 31.70 21.27
C CYS A 172 -22.49 30.97 21.91
N ILE A 173 -22.36 29.68 21.58
CA ILE A 173 -21.23 28.86 22.06
C ILE A 173 -19.92 29.42 21.51
N THR A 174 -18.98 29.66 22.39
CA THR A 174 -17.60 30.06 22.13
C THR A 174 -16.64 29.07 22.76
N TRP A 175 -15.38 29.09 22.32
CA TRP A 175 -14.33 28.20 22.79
C TRP A 175 -13.08 29.02 23.15
N GLY A 176 -12.63 28.96 24.38
CA GLY A 176 -11.48 29.68 24.86
C GLY A 176 -10.49 28.80 25.62
N PHE A 177 -9.25 29.23 25.73
CA PHE A 177 -8.21 28.52 26.50
C PHE A 177 -8.38 28.69 28.00
N ASN A 178 -8.84 29.87 28.41
CA ASN A 178 -9.10 30.13 29.83
C ASN A 178 -10.53 29.72 30.19
N PRO A 179 -10.75 28.74 31.10
CA PRO A 179 -12.08 28.32 31.51
C PRO A 179 -12.87 29.37 32.33
N TYR A 180 -12.16 30.38 32.84
CA TYR A 180 -12.75 31.44 33.67
C TYR A 180 -13.15 32.68 32.85
N GLU A 181 -12.79 32.73 31.58
CA GLU A 181 -13.10 33.84 30.67
C GLU A 181 -14.11 33.40 29.62
N ASN A 182 -15.15 34.20 29.46
CA ASN A 182 -16.13 34.00 28.39
C ASN A 182 -15.71 34.81 27.16
N TYR A 183 -15.19 34.14 26.17
CA TYR A 183 -14.83 34.76 24.89
C TYR A 183 -16.03 35.24 24.12
N SER A 184 -16.00 36.49 23.64
CA SER A 184 -16.99 36.98 22.70
C SER A 184 -16.89 36.36 21.31
N CYS A 185 -17.95 36.48 20.51
CA CYS A 185 -17.87 36.06 19.11
C CYS A 185 -16.79 36.80 18.33
N ALA A 186 -16.57 38.08 18.63
CA ALA A 186 -15.56 38.93 17.99
C ALA A 186 -14.14 38.47 18.33
N GLU A 187 -13.85 38.17 19.60
CA GLU A 187 -12.56 37.64 20.04
C GLU A 187 -12.26 36.28 19.37
N GLN A 188 -13.22 35.38 19.34
CA GLN A 188 -13.07 34.08 18.68
C GLN A 188 -12.86 34.22 17.18
N TYR A 189 -13.49 35.18 16.54
CA TYR A 189 -13.30 35.48 15.13
C TYR A 189 -11.90 36.03 14.85
N SER A 190 -11.43 36.97 15.66
CA SER A 190 -10.09 37.55 15.56
C SER A 190 -9.00 36.49 15.75
N GLU A 191 -9.12 35.67 16.77
CA GLU A 191 -8.19 34.56 17.03
C GLU A 191 -8.14 33.58 15.85
N ARG A 192 -9.29 33.20 15.31
CA ARG A 192 -9.37 32.25 14.17
C ARG A 192 -8.75 32.78 12.89
N ASN A 193 -8.76 34.09 12.68
CA ASN A 193 -8.21 34.74 11.49
C ASN A 193 -6.81 35.31 11.72
N GLY A 194 -6.18 35.04 12.86
CA GLY A 194 -4.82 35.47 13.19
C GLY A 194 -4.70 37.00 13.37
N LEU A 195 -5.79 37.66 13.78
CA LEU A 195 -5.81 39.09 14.01
C LEU A 195 -5.32 39.41 15.43
N SER A 196 -4.39 40.32 15.57
CA SER A 196 -3.84 40.77 16.87
C SER A 196 -4.73 41.73 17.65
N PHE A 197 -5.87 42.11 17.07
CA PHE A 197 -6.85 43.02 17.67
C PHE A 197 -8.26 42.48 17.49
N VAL A 198 -9.13 42.86 18.42
CA VAL A 198 -10.54 42.48 18.35
C VAL A 198 -11.25 43.33 17.27
N VAL A 199 -11.88 42.67 16.33
CA VAL A 199 -12.70 43.36 15.33
C VAL A 199 -13.95 43.87 16.01
N SER A 200 -14.27 45.15 15.81
CA SER A 200 -15.41 45.83 16.41
C SER A 200 -16.79 45.43 15.86
N ASP A 201 -16.82 44.35 15.09
CA ASP A 201 -18.07 43.85 14.53
C ASP A 201 -19.00 43.31 15.63
N THR A 202 -20.27 43.64 15.55
CA THR A 202 -21.27 43.09 16.46
C THR A 202 -21.47 41.59 16.21
N CYS A 203 -22.00 40.89 17.20
CA CYS A 203 -22.32 39.46 17.01
C CYS A 203 -23.29 39.21 15.88
N GLU A 204 -24.15 40.19 15.57
CA GLU A 204 -25.12 40.13 14.47
C GLU A 204 -24.42 40.24 13.09
N ASP A 205 -23.47 41.16 12.95
CA ASP A 205 -22.68 41.32 11.73
C ASP A 205 -21.86 40.04 11.38
N LEU A 206 -21.27 39.43 12.41
CA LEU A 206 -20.57 38.15 12.27
C LEU A 206 -21.48 36.99 11.87
N LYS A 207 -22.74 36.96 12.36
CA LYS A 207 -23.73 35.97 11.94
C LYS A 207 -24.15 36.20 10.49
N ALA A 208 -24.41 37.47 10.11
CA ALA A 208 -24.77 37.83 8.75
C ALA A 208 -23.65 37.48 7.74
N SER A 209 -22.38 37.74 8.07
CA SER A 209 -21.24 37.39 7.24
C SER A 209 -21.08 35.89 7.03
N LYS A 210 -21.33 35.10 8.08
CA LYS A 210 -21.31 33.60 7.99
C LYS A 210 -22.45 33.08 7.11
N ALA A 211 -23.63 33.67 7.20
CA ALA A 211 -24.77 33.29 6.36
C ALA A 211 -24.49 33.58 4.85
N ARG A 212 -23.92 34.74 4.55
CA ARG A 212 -23.53 35.11 3.18
C ARG A 212 -22.47 34.12 2.60
N ARG A 213 -21.44 33.74 3.37
CA ARG A 213 -20.43 32.77 2.95
C ARG A 213 -21.01 31.38 2.68
N LYS A 214 -22.01 30.93 3.45
CA LYS A 214 -22.71 29.68 3.19
C LYS A 214 -23.49 29.73 1.87
N GLN A 215 -24.18 30.83 1.58
CA GLN A 215 -24.94 30.99 0.34
C GLN A 215 -24.06 31.04 -0.91
N THR A 216 -22.88 31.67 -0.85
CA THR A 216 -21.91 31.70 -1.95
C THR A 216 -21.32 30.31 -2.22
N LYS A 217 -21.08 29.53 -1.17
CA LYS A 217 -20.56 28.16 -1.32
C LYS A 217 -21.57 27.21 -1.99
N ILE A 218 -22.85 27.32 -1.62
CA ILE A 218 -23.94 26.53 -2.22
C ILE A 218 -24.19 26.93 -3.69
N LYS A 219 -23.99 28.23 -4.04
CA LYS A 219 -24.11 28.67 -5.43
C LYS A 219 -22.94 28.25 -6.31
N GLY A 220 -21.72 28.15 -5.76
CA GLY A 220 -20.52 27.67 -6.48
C GLY A 220 -20.53 26.18 -6.77
N GLU A 221 -21.24 25.37 -5.99
CA GLU A 221 -21.37 23.92 -6.23
C GLU A 221 -22.47 23.56 -7.26
N ARG A 222 -23.25 24.52 -7.73
CA ARG A 222 -24.33 24.31 -8.73
C ARG A 222 -23.97 24.75 -10.16
N THR A 223 -22.72 25.14 -10.39
CA THR A 223 -22.22 25.55 -11.73
C THR A 223 -21.03 24.68 -12.14
N CYS A 224 -21.21 23.36 -12.16
CA CYS A 224 -20.41 22.40 -12.92
C CYS A 224 -21.37 21.41 -13.59
#